data_b2b563732316dcde0d728cb0107fbaf5
#
_entry.id   b2b563732316dcde0d728cb0107fbaf5
#
_cell.length_a   1.000
_cell.length_b   1.000
_cell.length_c   1.000
_cell.angle_alpha   90.00
_cell.angle_beta   90.00
_cell.angle_gamma   90.00
#
_symmetry.space_group_name_H-M   'P 1'
#
loop_
_entity.id
_entity.type
_entity.pdbx_description
1 polymer ?
#
loop_
_entity_poly.entity_id
_entity_poly.type
_entity_poly.pdbx_seq_one_letter_code
_entity_poly.pdbx_strand_id
1 'polypeptide(L)'
;MTKAYKYRGGRGILDKDGKSIFERDVATLVNNQLYLPTKDGLNDPTEGVYGDDALRMFFKVFSKYSHNVEEQYNKFTDKFRNVGVYSLSKSFDNELLWAYYASGHTGFAIEYDIDILEQSLNYNTYAKQLYKFDVEYLNDVPQIDISIIRGNEIVEMLKRFIGTKSSSWAHEKEVRLIFENTGLFEIDFKAVTAIYFGCRMPDGDINYIMEKLKGRGLKYFKMVNVNNSYRFEAKEVEDKYPNAPKFVANCVSYD
;
A
#
# COMPACT_ATOMS: atom_id res chain seq x y z
N MET A 1 9.55 -12.00 -11.21
CA MET A 1 9.69 -10.64 -10.65
C MET A 1 8.35 -9.94 -10.81
N THR A 2 7.58 -9.87 -9.74
CA THR A 2 6.23 -9.31 -9.74
C THR A 2 6.33 -7.84 -9.34
N LYS A 3 5.94 -6.91 -10.24
CA LYS A 3 6.02 -5.48 -9.98
C LYS A 3 4.70 -4.93 -9.49
N ALA A 4 4.75 -3.98 -8.57
CA ALA A 4 3.61 -3.16 -8.17
C ALA A 4 4.04 -1.74 -7.80
N TYR A 5 3.08 -0.83 -7.79
CA TYR A 5 3.33 0.60 -7.78
C TYR A 5 2.62 1.29 -6.62
N LYS A 6 3.34 2.14 -5.90
CA LYS A 6 2.77 3.03 -4.88
C LYS A 6 2.81 4.46 -5.36
N TYR A 7 1.64 5.03 -5.59
CA TYR A 7 1.51 6.44 -5.97
C TYR A 7 1.69 7.35 -4.76
N ARG A 8 2.33 8.49 -4.96
CA ARG A 8 2.62 9.50 -3.94
C ARG A 8 2.36 10.90 -4.47
N GLY A 9 1.82 11.75 -3.59
CA GLY A 9 1.50 13.14 -3.92
C GLY A 9 2.73 13.98 -4.26
N GLY A 10 2.49 15.06 -5.00
CA GLY A 10 3.48 16.10 -5.27
C GLY A 10 3.66 17.07 -4.11
N ARG A 11 4.60 18.01 -4.29
CA ARG A 11 4.85 19.08 -3.33
C ARG A 11 3.63 20.01 -3.19
N GLY A 12 3.42 20.57 -2.02
CA GLY A 12 2.32 21.50 -1.74
C GLY A 12 1.13 20.89 -1.00
N ILE A 13 1.08 19.56 -0.82
CA ILE A 13 0.10 18.92 0.06
C ILE A 13 0.70 18.81 1.47
N LEU A 14 -0.08 19.31 2.45
CA LEU A 14 0.28 19.24 3.86
C LEU A 14 -0.60 18.21 4.57
N ASP A 15 -0.05 17.58 5.60
CA ASP A 15 -0.82 16.73 6.51
C ASP A 15 -1.58 17.61 7.53
N LYS A 16 -2.32 16.94 8.43
CA LYS A 16 -3.09 17.62 9.49
C LYS A 16 -2.24 18.47 10.44
N ASP A 17 -0.95 18.20 10.52
CA ASP A 17 0.01 18.91 11.38
C ASP A 17 0.78 19.99 10.60
N GLY A 18 0.40 20.27 9.34
CA GLY A 18 1.03 21.27 8.47
C GLY A 18 2.37 20.85 7.88
N LYS A 19 2.74 19.56 7.94
CA LYS A 19 4.00 19.05 7.39
C LYS A 19 3.81 18.57 5.95
N SER A 20 4.83 18.74 5.13
CA SER A 20 4.83 18.30 3.74
C SER A 20 4.74 16.78 3.62
N ILE A 21 3.65 16.31 3.00
CA ILE A 21 3.45 14.88 2.69
C ILE A 21 4.53 14.40 1.72
N PHE A 22 4.88 15.21 0.72
CA PHE A 22 5.93 14.89 -0.24
C PHE A 22 7.29 14.64 0.43
N GLU A 23 7.70 15.54 1.32
CA GLU A 23 8.99 15.40 2.01
C GLU A 23 9.01 14.20 2.95
N ARG A 24 7.91 13.94 3.65
CA ARG A 24 7.73 12.74 4.47
C ARG A 24 7.86 11.46 3.62
N ASP A 25 7.20 11.41 2.46
CA ASP A 25 7.20 10.22 1.60
C ASP A 25 8.60 10.00 0.97
N VAL A 26 9.32 11.07 0.60
CA VAL A 26 10.71 10.96 0.15
C VAL A 26 11.63 10.52 1.29
N ALA A 27 11.46 11.06 2.50
CA ALA A 27 12.25 10.65 3.67
C ALA A 27 12.05 9.17 4.01
N THR A 28 10.82 8.65 3.89
CA THR A 28 10.51 7.24 4.08
C THR A 28 11.31 6.36 3.10
N LEU A 29 11.40 6.76 1.81
CA LEU A 29 12.23 6.06 0.82
C LEU A 29 13.73 6.13 1.15
N VAL A 30 14.22 7.31 1.54
CA VAL A 30 15.63 7.51 1.91
C VAL A 30 16.03 6.63 3.09
N ASN A 31 15.12 6.44 4.03
CA ASN A 31 15.35 5.62 5.23
C ASN A 31 15.06 4.12 5.00
N ASN A 32 14.76 3.71 3.76
CA ASN A 32 14.37 2.32 3.44
C ASN A 32 13.20 1.85 4.30
N GLN A 33 12.18 2.67 4.42
CA GLN A 33 11.02 2.39 5.25
C GLN A 33 9.74 2.48 4.42
N LEU A 34 8.70 1.83 4.93
CA LEU A 34 7.32 2.05 4.50
C LEU A 34 6.41 2.16 5.72
N TYR A 35 5.28 2.83 5.54
CA TYR A 35 4.28 2.98 6.59
C TYR A 35 3.02 2.19 6.23
N LEU A 36 2.60 1.30 7.13
CA LEU A 36 1.36 0.55 7.04
C LEU A 36 0.30 1.21 7.92
N PRO A 37 -0.66 1.95 7.34
CA PRO A 37 -1.82 2.45 8.09
C PRO A 37 -2.77 1.31 8.45
N THR A 38 -3.68 1.57 9.38
CA THR A 38 -4.91 0.78 9.52
C THR A 38 -5.84 1.02 8.33
N LYS A 39 -6.90 0.22 8.20
CA LYS A 39 -7.94 0.43 7.17
C LYS A 39 -8.53 1.85 7.22
N ASP A 40 -8.63 2.47 8.38
CA ASP A 40 -9.18 3.82 8.54
C ASP A 40 -8.27 4.91 7.95
N GLY A 41 -7.03 4.58 7.62
CA GLY A 41 -6.09 5.41 6.88
C GLY A 41 -6.14 5.22 5.37
N LEU A 42 -7.03 4.37 4.85
CA LEU A 42 -7.26 4.17 3.42
C LEU A 42 -8.16 5.29 2.87
N ASN A 43 -8.14 5.47 1.54
CA ASN A 43 -8.79 6.61 0.91
C ASN A 43 -10.30 6.45 0.73
N ASP A 44 -10.79 5.23 0.53
CA ASP A 44 -12.21 4.95 0.34
C ASP A 44 -12.91 4.76 1.70
N PRO A 45 -13.87 5.62 2.08
CA PRO A 45 -14.58 5.51 3.35
C PRO A 45 -15.45 4.24 3.46
N THR A 46 -15.69 3.54 2.35
CA THR A 46 -16.42 2.26 2.33
C THR A 46 -15.50 1.04 2.48
N GLU A 47 -14.20 1.26 2.64
CA GLU A 47 -13.23 0.18 2.87
C GLU A 47 -13.56 -0.64 4.12
N GLY A 48 -13.58 -1.96 3.95
CA GLY A 48 -13.85 -2.88 5.04
C GLY A 48 -15.29 -2.84 5.56
N VAL A 49 -16.23 -2.35 4.75
CA VAL A 49 -17.66 -2.54 5.01
C VAL A 49 -18.04 -3.98 4.61
N TYR A 50 -18.77 -4.66 5.47
CA TYR A 50 -19.24 -6.04 5.28
C TYR A 50 -20.59 -6.25 5.93
N GLY A 51 -21.36 -7.21 5.42
CA GLY A 51 -22.59 -7.68 6.09
C GLY A 51 -22.24 -8.68 7.20
N ASP A 52 -22.70 -8.45 8.39
CA ASP A 52 -22.35 -9.22 9.57
C ASP A 52 -23.55 -9.85 10.30
N ASP A 53 -24.71 -9.85 9.67
CA ASP A 53 -25.96 -10.35 10.27
C ASP A 53 -25.83 -11.81 10.77
N ALA A 54 -25.23 -12.67 9.95
CA ALA A 54 -25.00 -14.07 10.33
C ALA A 54 -24.00 -14.19 11.48
N LEU A 55 -22.96 -13.34 11.49
CA LEU A 55 -21.96 -13.30 12.54
C LEU A 55 -22.58 -12.81 13.85
N ARG A 56 -23.35 -11.72 13.83
CA ARG A 56 -24.09 -11.21 15.00
C ARG A 56 -25.07 -12.23 15.53
N MET A 57 -25.80 -12.91 14.66
CA MET A 57 -26.72 -13.98 15.06
C MET A 57 -25.98 -15.14 15.73
N PHE A 58 -24.83 -15.54 15.20
CA PHE A 58 -23.98 -16.56 15.81
C PHE A 58 -23.57 -16.17 17.24
N PHE A 59 -23.00 -15.01 17.43
CA PHE A 59 -22.61 -14.53 18.75
C PHE A 59 -23.84 -14.43 19.70
N LYS A 60 -24.99 -13.97 19.22
CA LYS A 60 -26.22 -13.88 19.99
C LYS A 60 -26.74 -15.24 20.48
N VAL A 61 -26.65 -16.28 19.64
CA VAL A 61 -27.05 -17.65 20.03
C VAL A 61 -26.16 -18.21 21.12
N PHE A 62 -24.84 -17.99 20.98
CA PHE A 62 -23.85 -18.43 21.96
C PHE A 62 -23.85 -17.61 23.24
N SER A 63 -24.45 -16.41 23.26
CA SER A 63 -24.56 -15.53 24.43
C SER A 63 -25.48 -16.04 25.51
N LYS A 64 -26.33 -16.98 25.19
CA LYS A 64 -27.13 -17.65 26.25
C LYS A 64 -26.26 -18.29 27.33
N TYR A 65 -24.94 -18.43 27.03
CA TYR A 65 -23.92 -19.01 27.91
C TYR A 65 -22.84 -18.01 28.36
N SER A 66 -22.91 -16.74 27.94
CA SER A 66 -21.90 -15.71 28.25
C SER A 66 -22.56 -14.34 28.34
N HIS A 67 -22.27 -13.60 29.41
CA HIS A 67 -22.90 -12.31 29.69
C HIS A 67 -22.39 -11.13 28.87
N ASN A 68 -21.47 -11.34 27.91
CA ASN A 68 -20.79 -10.22 27.20
C ASN A 68 -20.54 -10.48 25.70
N VAL A 69 -21.63 -10.68 24.95
CA VAL A 69 -21.60 -11.01 23.52
C VAL A 69 -21.01 -9.91 22.67
N GLU A 70 -21.41 -8.67 22.92
CA GLU A 70 -20.96 -7.51 22.15
C GLU A 70 -19.44 -7.30 22.32
N GLU A 71 -18.93 -7.50 23.53
CA GLU A 71 -17.48 -7.44 23.78
C GLU A 71 -16.72 -8.56 23.05
N GLN A 72 -17.26 -9.77 23.02
CA GLN A 72 -16.63 -10.90 22.30
C GLN A 72 -16.66 -10.68 20.79
N TYR A 73 -17.78 -10.17 20.25
CA TYR A 73 -17.89 -9.78 18.86
C TYR A 73 -16.85 -8.69 18.50
N ASN A 74 -16.77 -7.64 19.30
CA ASN A 74 -15.84 -6.55 19.07
C ASN A 74 -14.39 -7.04 19.15
N LYS A 75 -14.02 -7.80 20.17
CA LYS A 75 -12.67 -8.42 20.28
C LYS A 75 -12.32 -9.29 19.08
N PHE A 76 -13.29 -10.00 18.53
CA PHE A 76 -13.10 -10.82 17.36
C PHE A 76 -12.85 -9.95 16.10
N THR A 77 -13.71 -8.97 15.84
CA THR A 77 -13.62 -8.12 14.65
C THR A 77 -12.44 -7.16 14.70
N ASP A 78 -12.04 -6.69 15.88
CA ASP A 78 -10.90 -5.77 16.05
C ASP A 78 -9.57 -6.38 15.62
N LYS A 79 -9.43 -7.70 15.73
CA LYS A 79 -8.24 -8.40 15.21
C LYS A 79 -8.03 -8.20 13.70
N PHE A 80 -9.12 -8.00 12.95
CA PHE A 80 -9.09 -7.80 11.51
C PHE A 80 -9.14 -6.32 11.11
N ARG A 81 -9.61 -5.45 12.00
CA ARG A 81 -9.68 -4.01 11.76
C ARG A 81 -8.36 -3.29 12.00
N ASN A 82 -7.57 -3.78 12.96
CA ASN A 82 -6.34 -3.12 13.42
C ASN A 82 -5.07 -3.61 12.74
N VAL A 83 -5.19 -4.31 11.61
CA VAL A 83 -4.04 -4.75 10.82
C VAL A 83 -3.45 -3.61 10.00
N GLY A 84 -2.14 -3.69 9.74
CA GLY A 84 -1.46 -2.79 8.83
C GLY A 84 -1.73 -3.18 7.38
N VAL A 85 -2.04 -2.20 6.53
CA VAL A 85 -2.37 -2.40 5.11
C VAL A 85 -1.42 -1.60 4.24
N TYR A 86 -0.73 -2.25 3.31
CA TYR A 86 0.04 -1.58 2.28
C TYR A 86 -0.54 -1.88 0.91
N SER A 87 -1.27 -0.92 0.40
CA SER A 87 -1.95 -1.00 -0.89
C SER A 87 -1.03 -0.57 -2.02
N LEU A 88 -0.92 -1.41 -3.04
CA LEU A 88 -0.14 -1.19 -4.25
C LEU A 88 -1.03 -1.42 -5.46
N SER A 89 -0.77 -0.72 -6.57
CA SER A 89 -1.42 -0.99 -7.85
C SER A 89 -0.54 -1.88 -8.73
N LYS A 90 -1.14 -2.74 -9.55
CA LYS A 90 -0.42 -3.48 -10.60
C LYS A 90 -0.21 -2.66 -11.88
N SER A 91 -0.71 -1.41 -11.93
CA SER A 91 -0.62 -0.53 -13.09
C SER A 91 0.16 0.74 -12.74
N PHE A 92 1.09 1.16 -13.63
CA PHE A 92 1.79 2.45 -13.56
C PHE A 92 1.22 3.51 -14.49
N ASP A 93 0.38 3.11 -15.44
CA ASP A 93 -0.08 3.90 -16.58
C ASP A 93 -1.55 4.36 -16.48
N ASN A 94 -2.22 4.08 -15.36
CA ASN A 94 -3.61 4.46 -15.14
C ASN A 94 -3.75 5.94 -14.81
N GLU A 95 -4.41 6.70 -15.68
CA GLU A 95 -4.61 8.16 -15.54
C GLU A 95 -5.38 8.55 -14.27
N LEU A 96 -6.34 7.72 -13.82
CA LEU A 96 -7.12 8.00 -12.62
C LEU A 96 -6.26 7.88 -11.36
N LEU A 97 -5.35 6.92 -11.32
CA LEU A 97 -4.41 6.79 -10.19
C LEU A 97 -3.45 7.97 -10.11
N TRP A 98 -2.98 8.46 -11.26
CA TRP A 98 -2.17 9.67 -11.32
C TRP A 98 -2.95 10.91 -10.90
N ALA A 99 -4.22 10.99 -11.25
CA ALA A 99 -5.08 12.10 -10.85
C ALA A 99 -5.37 12.11 -9.34
N TYR A 100 -5.78 10.97 -8.79
CA TYR A 100 -6.23 10.87 -7.39
C TYR A 100 -5.08 10.76 -6.38
N TYR A 101 -4.07 9.93 -6.68
CA TYR A 101 -3.03 9.58 -5.72
C TYR A 101 -1.67 10.26 -5.96
N ALA A 102 -1.50 10.88 -7.13
CA ALA A 102 -0.28 11.62 -7.47
C ALA A 102 -0.55 13.12 -7.69
N SER A 103 -1.50 13.70 -6.94
CA SER A 103 -1.79 15.16 -6.92
C SER A 103 -2.00 15.75 -8.31
N GLY A 104 -2.88 15.14 -9.14
CA GLY A 104 -3.14 15.63 -10.49
C GLY A 104 -1.90 15.56 -11.39
N HIS A 105 -1.15 14.47 -11.33
CA HIS A 105 0.06 14.20 -12.11
C HIS A 105 1.31 15.02 -11.73
N THR A 106 1.33 15.69 -10.57
CA THR A 106 2.50 16.43 -10.08
C THR A 106 3.35 15.60 -9.12
N GLY A 107 2.89 14.42 -8.73
CA GLY A 107 3.55 13.49 -7.83
C GLY A 107 4.37 12.43 -8.57
N PHE A 108 4.63 11.33 -7.88
CA PHE A 108 5.44 10.23 -8.39
C PHE A 108 4.84 8.87 -8.01
N ALA A 109 5.32 7.81 -8.68
CA ALA A 109 5.02 6.43 -8.28
C ALA A 109 6.33 5.66 -8.06
N ILE A 110 6.30 4.79 -7.05
CA ILE A 110 7.42 3.95 -6.65
C ILE A 110 7.13 2.55 -7.19
N GLU A 111 8.04 1.99 -7.97
CA GLU A 111 7.97 0.61 -8.41
C GLU A 111 8.66 -0.29 -7.38
N TYR A 112 7.95 -1.30 -6.92
CA TYR A 112 8.47 -2.32 -6.04
C TYR A 112 8.58 -3.67 -6.74
N ASP A 113 9.66 -4.39 -6.47
CA ASP A 113 9.70 -5.83 -6.57
C ASP A 113 8.99 -6.42 -5.35
N ILE A 114 7.78 -6.97 -5.56
CA ILE A 114 6.95 -7.48 -4.46
C ILE A 114 7.64 -8.65 -3.75
N ASP A 115 8.38 -9.49 -4.48
CA ASP A 115 8.99 -10.69 -3.89
C ASP A 115 10.08 -10.29 -2.90
N ILE A 116 10.92 -9.29 -3.24
CA ILE A 116 11.93 -8.73 -2.34
C ILE A 116 11.26 -7.99 -1.18
N LEU A 117 10.20 -7.24 -1.46
CA LEU A 117 9.47 -6.49 -0.44
C LEU A 117 8.86 -7.42 0.63
N GLU A 118 8.21 -8.51 0.21
CA GLU A 118 7.67 -9.52 1.12
C GLU A 118 8.76 -10.18 1.96
N GLN A 119 9.87 -10.56 1.32
CA GLN A 119 10.99 -11.18 2.03
C GLN A 119 11.54 -10.26 3.10
N SER A 120 11.77 -8.99 2.80
CA SER A 120 12.31 -8.03 3.76
C SER A 120 11.35 -7.73 4.92
N LEU A 121 10.05 -7.64 4.64
CA LEU A 121 9.03 -7.46 5.68
C LEU A 121 8.92 -8.68 6.59
N ASN A 122 8.93 -9.89 6.04
CA ASN A 122 8.88 -11.13 6.81
C ASN A 122 10.13 -11.33 7.68
N TYR A 123 11.29 -10.92 7.18
CA TYR A 123 12.56 -11.06 7.93
C TYR A 123 12.62 -10.10 9.13
N ASN A 124 12.18 -8.85 8.94
CA ASN A 124 12.31 -7.79 9.95
C ASN A 124 11.26 -7.87 11.08
N THR A 125 10.34 -8.82 11.01
CA THR A 125 9.20 -8.84 11.93
C THR A 125 9.06 -10.18 12.65
N TYR A 126 9.96 -10.52 13.53
CA TYR A 126 9.91 -11.73 14.35
C TYR A 126 8.48 -12.31 14.54
N ALA A 127 8.16 -13.39 13.78
CA ALA A 127 7.00 -14.27 13.94
C ALA A 127 5.60 -13.72 13.59
N LYS A 128 5.45 -12.65 12.79
CA LYS A 128 4.11 -12.19 12.39
C LYS A 128 3.86 -12.44 10.91
N GLN A 129 2.80 -13.17 10.62
CA GLN A 129 2.45 -13.56 9.26
C GLN A 129 2.11 -12.32 8.41
N LEU A 130 2.80 -12.20 7.27
CA LEU A 130 2.43 -11.29 6.20
C LEU A 130 1.48 -12.03 5.24
N TYR A 131 0.35 -11.43 4.94
CA TYR A 131 -0.57 -11.93 3.93
C TYR A 131 -0.52 -11.02 2.70
N LYS A 132 -0.53 -11.64 1.51
CA LYS A 132 -0.64 -10.95 0.22
C LYS A 132 -1.84 -11.48 -0.55
N PHE A 133 -2.67 -10.57 -1.05
CA PHE A 133 -3.76 -10.92 -1.95
C PHE A 133 -4.17 -9.76 -2.86
N ASP A 134 -4.75 -10.12 -3.98
CA ASP A 134 -5.40 -9.17 -4.88
C ASP A 134 -6.74 -8.74 -4.29
N VAL A 135 -7.07 -7.45 -4.45
CA VAL A 135 -8.37 -6.93 -4.04
C VAL A 135 -9.46 -7.48 -4.96
N GLU A 136 -10.52 -8.01 -4.36
CA GLU A 136 -11.71 -8.44 -5.05
C GLU A 136 -12.69 -7.26 -5.16
N TYR A 137 -13.13 -6.97 -6.38
CA TYR A 137 -14.04 -5.85 -6.65
C TYR A 137 -15.47 -6.33 -6.78
N LEU A 138 -16.34 -5.84 -5.90
CA LEU A 138 -17.71 -6.33 -5.76
C LEU A 138 -18.72 -5.20 -5.99
N ASN A 139 -19.91 -5.53 -6.46
CA ASN A 139 -21.03 -4.58 -6.53
C ASN A 139 -21.73 -4.42 -5.18
N ASP A 140 -21.77 -5.51 -4.42
CA ASP A 140 -22.39 -5.55 -3.09
C ASP A 140 -21.33 -5.85 -2.02
N VAL A 141 -21.60 -5.44 -0.78
CA VAL A 141 -20.71 -5.69 0.34
C VAL A 141 -20.58 -7.19 0.62
N PRO A 142 -19.38 -7.70 0.91
CA PRO A 142 -19.17 -9.12 1.21
C PRO A 142 -19.93 -9.50 2.47
N GLN A 143 -20.51 -10.70 2.48
CA GLN A 143 -21.15 -11.27 3.66
C GLN A 143 -20.15 -12.16 4.40
N ILE A 144 -20.14 -12.06 5.72
CA ILE A 144 -19.35 -12.95 6.57
C ILE A 144 -20.21 -14.14 6.96
N ASP A 145 -19.87 -15.30 6.39
CA ASP A 145 -20.53 -16.55 6.70
C ASP A 145 -19.89 -17.26 7.91
N ILE A 146 -20.72 -17.96 8.68
CA ILE A 146 -20.28 -18.75 9.85
C ILE A 146 -19.32 -19.88 9.45
N SER A 147 -19.43 -20.41 8.23
CA SER A 147 -18.54 -21.46 7.70
C SER A 147 -17.07 -21.02 7.69
N ILE A 148 -16.79 -19.75 7.35
CA ILE A 148 -15.46 -19.16 7.33
C ILE A 148 -14.87 -19.15 8.76
N ILE A 149 -15.69 -18.86 9.76
CA ILE A 149 -15.27 -18.84 11.17
C ILE A 149 -14.94 -20.26 11.66
N ARG A 150 -15.78 -21.25 11.30
CA ARG A 150 -15.60 -22.66 11.67
C ARG A 150 -14.38 -23.29 11.00
N GLY A 151 -14.07 -22.87 9.75
CA GLY A 151 -12.92 -23.35 9.00
C GLY A 151 -11.58 -22.85 9.51
N ASN A 152 -11.56 -21.87 10.45
CA ASN A 152 -10.37 -21.17 10.92
C ASN A 152 -9.53 -20.58 9.77
N GLU A 153 -10.20 -20.12 8.73
CA GLU A 153 -9.59 -19.60 7.50
C GLU A 153 -9.25 -18.12 7.64
N ILE A 154 -8.20 -17.81 8.39
CA ILE A 154 -7.76 -16.43 8.69
C ILE A 154 -7.59 -15.61 7.39
N VAL A 155 -7.04 -16.20 6.34
CA VAL A 155 -6.82 -15.50 5.06
C VAL A 155 -8.14 -15.11 4.41
N GLU A 156 -9.14 -16.02 4.40
CA GLU A 156 -10.46 -15.72 3.84
C GLU A 156 -11.19 -14.66 4.66
N MET A 157 -11.05 -14.69 5.98
CA MET A 157 -11.58 -13.64 6.84
C MET A 157 -10.93 -12.28 6.56
N LEU A 158 -9.60 -12.23 6.47
CA LEU A 158 -8.89 -10.99 6.11
C LEU A 158 -9.34 -10.46 4.75
N LYS A 159 -9.55 -11.33 3.76
CA LYS A 159 -10.08 -10.93 2.45
C LYS A 159 -11.46 -10.28 2.57
N ARG A 160 -12.37 -10.86 3.35
CA ARG A 160 -13.72 -10.28 3.56
C ARG A 160 -13.68 -8.95 4.29
N PHE A 161 -12.80 -8.80 5.29
CA PHE A 161 -12.70 -7.58 6.08
C PHE A 161 -11.95 -6.44 5.39
N ILE A 162 -10.88 -6.74 4.63
CA ILE A 162 -9.96 -5.74 4.10
C ILE A 162 -9.45 -6.05 2.67
N GLY A 163 -9.96 -7.09 2.03
CA GLY A 163 -9.54 -7.51 0.69
C GLY A 163 -10.60 -7.28 -0.38
N THR A 164 -11.73 -6.65 -0.03
CA THR A 164 -12.79 -6.33 -0.99
C THR A 164 -12.95 -4.82 -1.13
N LYS A 165 -13.40 -4.39 -2.30
CA LYS A 165 -13.65 -2.98 -2.62
C LYS A 165 -14.81 -2.85 -3.61
N SER A 166 -15.47 -1.70 -3.64
CA SER A 166 -16.50 -1.42 -4.64
C SER A 166 -15.95 -1.59 -6.06
N SER A 167 -16.74 -2.20 -6.95
CA SER A 167 -16.41 -2.39 -8.37
C SER A 167 -16.07 -1.08 -9.10
N SER A 168 -16.53 0.07 -8.61
CA SER A 168 -16.16 1.39 -9.12
C SER A 168 -14.65 1.65 -9.06
N TRP A 169 -13.92 0.97 -8.17
CA TRP A 169 -12.47 1.08 -7.99
C TRP A 169 -11.67 0.01 -8.73
N ALA A 170 -12.31 -0.84 -9.56
CA ALA A 170 -11.64 -1.95 -10.24
C ALA A 170 -10.45 -1.51 -11.12
N HIS A 171 -10.45 -0.25 -11.56
CA HIS A 171 -9.36 0.34 -12.32
C HIS A 171 -8.04 0.44 -11.53
N GLU A 172 -8.07 0.36 -10.20
CA GLU A 172 -6.86 0.40 -9.36
C GLU A 172 -6.01 -0.86 -9.46
N LYS A 173 -6.61 -2.01 -9.81
CA LYS A 173 -5.92 -3.31 -9.91
C LYS A 173 -5.03 -3.55 -8.68
N GLU A 174 -5.64 -3.39 -7.50
CA GLU A 174 -4.92 -3.30 -6.23
C GLU A 174 -4.44 -4.68 -5.77
N VAL A 175 -3.23 -4.71 -5.24
CA VAL A 175 -2.68 -5.80 -4.43
C VAL A 175 -2.35 -5.26 -3.05
N ARG A 176 -2.71 -6.00 -2.00
CA ARG A 176 -2.49 -5.63 -0.59
C ARG A 176 -1.50 -6.55 0.08
N LEU A 177 -0.58 -5.94 0.81
CA LEU A 177 0.24 -6.61 1.82
C LEU A 177 -0.37 -6.29 3.17
N ILE A 178 -0.75 -7.32 3.91
CA ILE A 178 -1.42 -7.20 5.20
C ILE A 178 -0.51 -7.71 6.30
N PHE A 179 -0.39 -6.94 7.34
CA PHE A 179 0.47 -7.22 8.46
C PHE A 179 -0.29 -7.03 9.78
N GLU A 180 0.01 -7.83 10.80
CA GLU A 180 -0.69 -7.73 12.10
C GLU A 180 -0.45 -6.40 12.82
N ASN A 181 0.68 -5.74 12.51
CA ASN A 181 1.03 -4.46 13.11
C ASN A 181 0.91 -3.32 12.10
N THR A 182 0.68 -2.14 12.63
CA THR A 182 0.69 -0.86 11.91
C THR A 182 1.97 -0.09 12.22
N GLY A 183 2.30 0.91 11.41
CA GLY A 183 3.42 1.80 11.65
C GLY A 183 4.50 1.74 10.58
N LEU A 184 5.70 2.17 10.95
CA LEU A 184 6.88 2.17 10.08
C LEU A 184 7.58 0.80 10.14
N PHE A 185 7.93 0.30 8.95
CA PHE A 185 8.67 -0.96 8.78
C PHE A 185 9.88 -0.70 7.89
N GLU A 186 11.00 -1.28 8.27
CA GLU A 186 12.21 -1.28 7.45
C GLU A 186 12.08 -2.32 6.32
N ILE A 187 12.60 -1.95 5.15
CA ILE A 187 12.62 -2.82 3.96
C ILE A 187 14.02 -2.87 3.37
N ASP A 188 14.32 -3.92 2.62
CA ASP A 188 15.50 -3.93 1.77
C ASP A 188 15.34 -2.83 0.69
N PHE A 189 16.33 -1.94 0.58
CA PHE A 189 16.30 -0.87 -0.42
C PHE A 189 16.21 -1.41 -1.85
N LYS A 190 16.65 -2.65 -2.10
CA LYS A 190 16.55 -3.35 -3.39
C LYS A 190 15.11 -3.68 -3.78
N ALA A 191 14.18 -3.63 -2.83
CA ALA A 191 12.77 -3.78 -3.13
C ALA A 191 12.23 -2.63 -4.00
N VAL A 192 12.85 -1.44 -3.93
CA VAL A 192 12.55 -0.31 -4.82
C VAL A 192 13.39 -0.45 -6.08
N THR A 193 12.76 -0.56 -7.25
CA THR A 193 13.44 -0.80 -8.53
C THR A 193 13.41 0.39 -9.47
N ALA A 194 12.36 1.22 -9.40
CA ALA A 194 12.25 2.42 -10.23
C ALA A 194 11.35 3.50 -9.58
N ILE A 195 11.51 4.73 -10.05
CA ILE A 195 10.64 5.85 -9.74
C ILE A 195 10.05 6.39 -11.05
N TYR A 196 8.73 6.55 -11.06
CA TYR A 196 7.97 7.13 -12.16
C TYR A 196 7.53 8.54 -11.74
N PHE A 197 7.87 9.55 -12.50
CA PHE A 197 7.48 10.94 -12.28
C PHE A 197 6.23 11.28 -13.10
N GLY A 198 5.26 11.92 -12.47
CA GLY A 198 4.07 12.39 -13.16
C GLY A 198 4.39 13.38 -14.28
N CYS A 199 3.56 13.44 -15.32
CA CYS A 199 3.82 14.28 -16.51
C CYS A 199 3.89 15.78 -16.19
N ARG A 200 3.29 16.21 -15.08
CA ARG A 200 3.28 17.60 -14.60
C ARG A 200 4.24 17.85 -13.44
N MET A 201 5.03 16.85 -13.05
CA MET A 201 5.96 17.01 -11.92
C MET A 201 7.05 18.03 -12.28
N PRO A 202 7.29 19.04 -11.43
CA PRO A 202 8.33 20.04 -11.65
C PRO A 202 9.74 19.40 -11.69
N ASP A 203 10.61 19.90 -12.58
CA ASP A 203 11.97 19.37 -12.72
C ASP A 203 12.80 19.54 -11.44
N GLY A 204 12.54 20.57 -10.63
CA GLY A 204 13.16 20.76 -9.33
C GLY A 204 12.84 19.61 -8.35
N ASP A 205 11.60 19.11 -8.36
CA ASP A 205 11.18 18.01 -7.50
C ASP A 205 11.71 16.66 -8.00
N ILE A 206 11.79 16.47 -9.32
CA ILE A 206 12.46 15.33 -9.94
C ILE A 206 13.93 15.28 -9.50
N ASN A 207 14.64 16.41 -9.62
CA ASN A 207 16.05 16.52 -9.21
C ASN A 207 16.23 16.23 -7.72
N TYR A 208 15.33 16.74 -6.87
CA TYR A 208 15.35 16.51 -5.44
C TYR A 208 15.26 15.01 -5.11
N ILE A 209 14.32 14.28 -5.73
CA ILE A 209 14.19 12.83 -5.52
C ILE A 209 15.43 12.09 -5.98
N MET A 210 15.93 12.37 -7.21
CA MET A 210 17.13 11.73 -7.75
C MET A 210 18.35 11.98 -6.86
N GLU A 211 18.53 13.21 -6.36
CA GLU A 211 19.63 13.54 -5.44
C GLU A 211 19.55 12.76 -4.13
N LYS A 212 18.37 12.68 -3.54
CA LYS A 212 18.14 11.94 -2.27
C LYS A 212 18.36 10.44 -2.41
N LEU A 213 18.08 9.87 -3.59
CA LEU A 213 18.16 8.43 -3.86
C LEU A 213 19.40 8.03 -4.67
N LYS A 214 20.34 8.95 -4.88
CA LYS A 214 21.57 8.71 -5.66
C LYS A 214 22.36 7.50 -5.18
N GLY A 215 22.98 6.79 -6.11
CA GLY A 215 23.82 5.61 -5.83
C GLY A 215 23.05 4.31 -5.59
N ARG A 216 21.71 4.33 -5.61
CA ARG A 216 20.87 3.13 -5.37
C ARG A 216 20.68 2.26 -6.61
N GLY A 217 21.08 2.73 -7.80
CA GLY A 217 20.91 1.99 -9.06
C GLY A 217 19.46 1.91 -9.54
N LEU A 218 18.63 2.90 -9.17
CA LEU A 218 17.23 2.99 -9.58
C LEU A 218 17.11 3.39 -11.04
N LYS A 219 16.06 2.91 -11.70
CA LYS A 219 15.60 3.45 -12.98
C LYS A 219 14.64 4.61 -12.73
N TYR A 220 14.68 5.58 -13.62
CA TYR A 220 13.80 6.74 -13.56
C TYR A 220 13.00 6.86 -14.85
N PHE A 221 11.71 7.12 -14.72
CA PHE A 221 10.79 7.30 -15.84
C PHE A 221 9.96 8.57 -15.64
N LYS A 222 9.66 9.27 -16.74
CA LYS A 222 8.67 10.35 -16.75
C LYS A 222 7.47 9.92 -17.56
N MET A 223 6.27 10.09 -16.98
CA MET A 223 5.02 9.85 -17.69
C MET A 223 4.81 10.93 -18.74
N VAL A 224 4.47 10.54 -19.94
CA VAL A 224 4.15 11.44 -21.05
C VAL A 224 2.85 11.02 -21.72
N ASN A 225 2.11 12.00 -22.25
CA ASN A 225 0.90 11.71 -23.01
C ASN A 225 1.28 11.14 -24.37
N VAL A 226 0.59 10.09 -24.79
CA VAL A 226 0.68 9.59 -26.16
C VAL A 226 -0.10 10.51 -27.09
N ASN A 227 0.53 10.98 -28.14
CA ASN A 227 -0.12 11.89 -29.12
C ASN A 227 -1.43 11.29 -29.65
N ASN A 228 -2.46 12.11 -29.70
CA ASN A 228 -3.80 11.75 -30.16
C ASN A 228 -4.44 10.57 -29.36
N SER A 229 -4.08 10.41 -28.09
CA SER A 229 -4.60 9.39 -27.22
C SER A 229 -4.79 9.92 -25.79
N TYR A 230 -5.70 9.32 -25.03
CA TYR A 230 -5.82 9.54 -23.58
C TYR A 230 -4.84 8.70 -22.77
N ARG A 231 -3.98 7.89 -23.43
CA ARG A 231 -3.04 7.00 -22.76
C ARG A 231 -1.75 7.71 -22.38
N PHE A 232 -1.14 7.22 -21.31
CA PHE A 232 0.20 7.60 -20.89
C PHE A 232 1.21 6.48 -21.21
N GLU A 233 2.43 6.88 -21.50
CA GLU A 233 3.57 6.00 -21.59
C GLU A 233 4.68 6.49 -20.66
N ALA A 234 5.54 5.58 -20.22
CA ALA A 234 6.70 5.91 -19.42
C ALA A 234 7.93 6.05 -20.34
N LYS A 235 8.57 7.23 -20.34
CA LYS A 235 9.85 7.45 -21.01
C LYS A 235 10.96 7.41 -19.99
N GLU A 236 11.99 6.62 -20.24
CA GLU A 236 13.16 6.55 -19.37
C GLU A 236 13.87 7.91 -19.36
N VAL A 237 14.27 8.32 -18.16
CA VAL A 237 15.00 9.57 -17.89
C VAL A 237 16.36 9.20 -17.32
N GLU A 238 17.43 9.82 -17.84
CA GLU A 238 18.77 9.57 -17.34
C GLU A 238 18.91 9.96 -15.86
N ASP A 239 19.59 9.09 -15.11
CA ASP A 239 20.00 9.42 -13.74
C ASP A 239 20.98 10.60 -13.78
N LYS A 240 20.66 11.67 -13.05
CA LYS A 240 21.51 12.86 -12.96
C LYS A 240 22.77 12.65 -12.13
N TYR A 241 22.85 11.54 -11.40
CA TYR A 241 23.95 11.23 -10.48
C TYR A 241 24.59 9.86 -10.77
N PRO A 242 24.94 9.54 -12.05
CA PRO A 242 25.41 8.19 -12.43
C PRO A 242 26.74 7.83 -11.78
N ASN A 243 27.54 8.83 -11.38
CA ASN A 243 28.84 8.65 -10.75
C ASN A 243 28.77 8.75 -9.21
N ALA A 244 27.59 8.79 -8.62
CA ALA A 244 27.45 8.78 -7.16
C ALA A 244 28.01 7.47 -6.58
N PRO A 245 28.65 7.51 -5.40
CA PRO A 245 29.06 6.28 -4.70
C PRO A 245 27.86 5.35 -4.52
N LYS A 246 28.09 4.04 -4.72
CA LYS A 246 27.04 3.05 -4.51
C LYS A 246 26.49 3.17 -3.08
N PHE A 247 25.18 3.20 -3.00
CA PHE A 247 24.49 3.17 -1.71
C PHE A 247 24.79 1.84 -1.01
N VAL A 248 25.26 1.94 0.22
CA VAL A 248 25.47 0.80 1.10
C VAL A 248 24.48 0.98 2.24
N ALA A 249 23.51 0.09 2.34
CA ALA A 249 22.66 0.05 3.53
C ALA A 249 23.56 -0.23 4.74
N ASN A 250 23.40 0.53 5.81
CA ASN A 250 24.00 0.13 7.08
C ASN A 250 23.44 -1.26 7.39
N CYS A 251 24.30 -2.28 7.30
CA CYS A 251 23.93 -3.59 7.77
C CYS A 251 23.61 -3.44 9.25
N VAL A 252 22.35 -3.55 9.61
CA VAL A 252 22.02 -3.85 11.00
C VAL A 252 22.58 -5.25 11.20
N SER A 253 23.73 -5.34 11.88
CA SER A 253 24.30 -6.62 12.32
C SER A 253 23.29 -7.19 13.32
N TYR A 254 22.60 -8.21 12.89
CA TYR A 254 21.75 -9.01 13.76
C TYR A 254 22.66 -9.99 14.47
N ASP A 255 23.18 -9.59 15.65
CA ASP A 255 23.75 -10.47 16.64
C ASP A 255 22.65 -11.21 17.42
#